data_08a053450147185214047419de4cb15c
#
_entry.id   08a053450147185214047419de4cb15c
#
_cell.length_a   1.000
_cell.length_b   1.000
_cell.length_c   1.000
_cell.angle_alpha   90.00
_cell.angle_beta   90.00
_cell.angle_gamma   90.00
#
_symmetry.space_group_name_H-M   'P 1'
#
loop_
_entity.id
_entity.type
_entity.pdbx_description
1 polymer ?
#
loop_
_entity_poly.entity_id
_entity_poly.type
_entity_poly.pdbx_seq_one_letter_code
_entity_poly.pdbx_strand_id
1 'polypeptide(L)'
;MENKAFNIQPAERLSSVQEYYFSRKLKEVAQMNAEGQNVISLGIGSPDMPPSKETIDILCKESQKDNVHGYQPYVGIPELRESMAYFYQRWYGVTLDPKTEIQPLLGSKEGILHVTLAFVNPGDKVLVPNPGYPTYTSLSKILGAQIINYDLQENNNWQPDFDALEQMDLTGVKLMWTNYTNMPTGASATMELYQKLVDFARKHNIVVVNDNPYSLILNEHPISLLQIEGAKDCCIEFNSMSKSQNMPGWRVGWISTNAQFIQWILKVKSNVDSGMFRALQLAAAQAFHNSNEWHRDYNITLYANRRAIAEEIMKVMGCTFDPSQVGMFLWGRIPDSCENVEDLTEKVLHEAKVFITPGFIFGSNGNRYVRISLCAKDEQLQEALNRIKAIF
;
A
#
# COMPACT_ATOMS: atom_id res chain seq x y z
N MET A 1 13.28 -2.91 53.37
CA MET A 1 13.66 -2.66 51.98
C MET A 1 12.52 -1.87 51.36
N GLU A 2 12.71 -0.58 51.13
CA GLU A 2 11.72 0.22 50.42
C GLU A 2 11.55 -0.34 49.01
N ASN A 3 10.33 -0.73 48.65
CA ASN A 3 9.98 -1.13 47.27
C ASN A 3 10.12 0.11 46.39
N LYS A 4 11.31 0.33 45.80
CA LYS A 4 11.45 1.34 44.73
C LYS A 4 10.53 0.94 43.60
N ALA A 5 9.52 1.76 43.34
CA ALA A 5 8.63 1.55 42.21
C ALA A 5 9.47 1.44 40.93
N PHE A 6 9.22 0.39 40.13
CA PHE A 6 9.85 0.22 38.81
C PHE A 6 9.35 1.34 37.91
N ASN A 7 10.26 2.21 37.48
CA ASN A 7 9.94 3.39 36.66
C ASN A 7 10.88 3.46 35.45
N ILE A 8 10.53 2.72 34.39
CA ILE A 8 11.20 2.81 33.08
C ILE A 8 10.36 3.66 32.15
N GLN A 9 11.00 4.51 31.38
CA GLN A 9 10.35 5.31 30.35
C GLN A 9 10.58 4.66 28.97
N PRO A 10 9.61 4.79 28.02
CA PRO A 10 9.81 4.33 26.65
C PRO A 10 10.92 5.13 25.97
N ALA A 11 11.49 4.56 24.90
CA ALA A 11 12.51 5.26 24.11
C ALA A 11 11.92 6.55 23.51
N GLU A 12 12.70 7.64 23.49
CA GLU A 12 12.29 8.97 22.99
C GLU A 12 11.73 8.94 21.58
N ARG A 13 12.24 8.04 20.70
CA ARG A 13 11.75 7.87 19.34
C ARG A 13 10.26 7.54 19.24
N LEU A 14 9.64 7.00 20.29
CA LEU A 14 8.21 6.69 20.30
C LEU A 14 7.34 7.95 20.47
N SER A 15 7.88 9.05 21.01
CA SER A 15 7.18 10.33 21.10
C SER A 15 6.94 10.98 19.72
N SER A 16 7.74 10.60 18.72
CA SER A 16 7.59 11.10 17.34
C SER A 16 6.43 10.50 16.55
N VAL A 17 5.75 9.48 17.11
CA VAL A 17 4.66 8.74 16.45
C VAL A 17 3.42 8.79 17.32
N GLN A 18 2.34 9.34 16.77
CA GLN A 18 1.04 9.35 17.44
C GLN A 18 0.23 8.09 17.12
N GLU A 19 -0.77 7.78 17.96
CA GLU A 19 -1.72 6.72 17.65
C GLU A 19 -2.41 7.03 16.31
N TYR A 20 -2.40 6.05 15.45
CA TYR A 20 -2.92 6.15 14.09
C TYR A 20 -4.43 6.44 14.12
N TYR A 21 -4.89 7.45 13.37
CA TYR A 21 -6.31 7.85 13.30
C TYR A 21 -7.23 6.65 13.05
N PHE A 22 -6.84 5.77 12.11
CA PHE A 22 -7.58 4.53 11.86
C PHE A 22 -7.74 3.65 13.10
N SER A 23 -6.71 3.55 13.93
CA SER A 23 -6.78 2.73 15.16
C SER A 23 -7.89 3.23 16.08
N ARG A 24 -7.98 4.55 16.28
CA ARG A 24 -9.04 5.17 17.09
C ARG A 24 -10.43 4.95 16.49
N LYS A 25 -10.58 5.22 15.17
CA LYS A 25 -11.87 5.07 14.49
C LYS A 25 -12.32 3.61 14.41
N LEU A 26 -11.39 2.66 14.25
CA LEU A 26 -11.74 1.24 14.30
C LEU A 26 -12.20 0.78 15.68
N LYS A 27 -11.63 1.34 16.76
CA LYS A 27 -12.13 1.09 18.13
C LYS A 27 -13.55 1.65 18.30
N GLU A 28 -13.81 2.86 17.81
CA GLU A 28 -15.14 3.48 17.84
C GLU A 28 -16.15 2.66 17.04
N VAL A 29 -15.85 2.27 15.81
CA VAL A 29 -16.69 1.41 14.98
C VAL A 29 -16.96 0.05 15.65
N ALA A 30 -15.93 -0.54 16.28
CA ALA A 30 -16.08 -1.80 17.02
C ALA A 30 -17.03 -1.64 18.22
N GLN A 31 -16.93 -0.53 18.96
CA GLN A 31 -17.83 -0.22 20.06
C GLN A 31 -19.27 -0.02 19.56
N MET A 32 -19.47 0.78 18.52
CA MET A 32 -20.80 0.98 17.90
C MET A 32 -21.43 -0.35 17.47
N ASN A 33 -20.62 -1.26 16.92
CA ASN A 33 -21.11 -2.59 16.52
C ASN A 33 -21.40 -3.50 17.73
N ALA A 34 -20.65 -3.40 18.83
CA ALA A 34 -20.96 -4.10 20.07
C ALA A 34 -22.28 -3.61 20.70
N GLU A 35 -22.65 -2.35 20.46
CA GLU A 35 -23.92 -1.74 20.85
C GLU A 35 -25.09 -2.03 19.87
N GLY A 36 -24.84 -2.84 18.81
CA GLY A 36 -25.84 -3.27 17.85
C GLY A 36 -26.14 -2.28 16.70
N GLN A 37 -25.26 -1.27 16.49
CA GLN A 37 -25.51 -0.23 15.49
C GLN A 37 -25.22 -0.69 14.03
N ASN A 38 -24.62 -1.86 13.82
CA ASN A 38 -24.37 -2.47 12.51
C ASN A 38 -23.68 -1.52 11.50
N VAL A 39 -22.56 -0.93 11.90
CA VAL A 39 -21.79 -0.02 11.05
C VAL A 39 -21.17 -0.78 9.88
N ILE A 40 -21.42 -0.31 8.66
CA ILE A 40 -20.77 -0.82 7.45
C ILE A 40 -19.45 -0.08 7.26
N SER A 41 -18.34 -0.82 7.20
CA SER A 41 -17.01 -0.22 7.03
C SER A 41 -16.59 -0.21 5.56
N LEU A 42 -16.53 0.99 4.99
CA LEU A 42 -15.98 1.28 3.66
C LEU A 42 -14.63 2.02 3.76
N GLY A 43 -13.97 1.98 4.92
CA GLY A 43 -12.70 2.69 5.15
C GLY A 43 -11.46 1.82 4.93
N ILE A 44 -11.57 0.49 5.09
CA ILE A 44 -10.41 -0.41 5.13
C ILE A 44 -10.17 -1.04 3.75
N GLY A 45 -8.94 -0.95 3.24
CA GLY A 45 -8.51 -1.58 2.00
C GLY A 45 -8.03 -3.02 2.19
N SER A 46 -8.93 -3.90 2.58
CA SER A 46 -8.65 -5.34 2.71
C SER A 46 -9.59 -6.13 1.82
N PRO A 47 -9.09 -6.79 0.76
CA PRO A 47 -9.91 -7.66 -0.05
C PRO A 47 -10.67 -8.67 0.82
N ASP A 48 -11.94 -8.86 0.51
CA ASP A 48 -12.88 -9.72 1.24
C ASP A 48 -13.01 -11.13 0.63
N MET A 49 -12.52 -11.31 -0.59
CA MET A 49 -12.53 -12.59 -1.27
C MET A 49 -11.34 -13.46 -0.85
N PRO A 50 -11.50 -14.81 -0.85
CA PRO A 50 -10.37 -15.71 -0.65
C PRO A 50 -9.42 -15.69 -1.85
N PRO A 51 -8.16 -16.17 -1.68
CA PRO A 51 -7.31 -16.54 -2.81
C PRO A 51 -7.96 -17.63 -3.67
N SER A 52 -7.37 -17.92 -4.83
CA SER A 52 -7.84 -19.02 -5.67
C SER A 52 -7.85 -20.36 -4.90
N LYS A 53 -8.79 -21.23 -5.29
CA LYS A 53 -8.91 -22.55 -4.66
C LYS A 53 -7.61 -23.36 -4.77
N GLU A 54 -6.94 -23.29 -5.91
CA GLU A 54 -5.66 -23.94 -6.18
C GLU A 54 -4.58 -23.48 -5.22
N THR A 55 -4.55 -22.19 -4.91
CA THR A 55 -3.62 -21.62 -3.92
C THR A 55 -3.86 -22.19 -2.52
N ILE A 56 -5.12 -22.27 -2.10
CA ILE A 56 -5.51 -22.84 -0.79
C ILE A 56 -5.18 -24.32 -0.75
N ASP A 57 -5.50 -25.07 -1.81
CA ASP A 57 -5.25 -26.53 -1.89
C ASP A 57 -3.75 -26.83 -1.77
N ILE A 58 -2.88 -26.03 -2.39
CA ILE A 58 -1.42 -26.19 -2.25
C ILE A 58 -0.99 -25.93 -0.80
N LEU A 59 -1.50 -24.88 -0.14
CA LEU A 59 -1.18 -24.63 1.27
C LEU A 59 -1.54 -25.85 2.15
N CYS A 60 -2.78 -26.34 2.00
CA CYS A 60 -3.27 -27.48 2.78
C CYS A 60 -2.45 -28.74 2.53
N LYS A 61 -2.15 -29.05 1.26
CA LYS A 61 -1.37 -30.23 0.86
C LYS A 61 0.08 -30.14 1.37
N GLU A 62 0.73 -29.01 1.16
CA GLU A 62 2.14 -28.86 1.49
C GLU A 62 2.37 -28.77 3.01
N SER A 63 1.44 -28.18 3.77
CA SER A 63 1.56 -28.07 5.23
C SER A 63 1.49 -29.42 5.97
N GLN A 64 1.03 -30.50 5.31
CA GLN A 64 0.98 -31.83 5.89
C GLN A 64 2.28 -32.64 5.76
N LYS A 65 3.28 -32.10 5.05
CA LYS A 65 4.57 -32.78 4.85
C LYS A 65 5.51 -32.51 6.02
N ASP A 66 6.18 -33.56 6.49
CA ASP A 66 7.09 -33.48 7.66
C ASP A 66 8.27 -32.53 7.48
N ASN A 67 8.76 -32.33 6.26
CA ASN A 67 9.98 -31.58 5.95
C ASN A 67 9.77 -30.10 5.65
N VAL A 68 8.59 -29.53 5.94
CA VAL A 68 8.27 -28.13 5.61
C VAL A 68 8.32 -27.17 6.82
N HIS A 69 8.41 -27.71 8.04
CA HIS A 69 8.28 -26.96 9.30
C HIS A 69 9.59 -26.37 9.83
N GLY A 70 10.73 -26.74 9.26
CA GLY A 70 12.04 -26.18 9.63
C GLY A 70 12.22 -24.73 9.16
N TYR A 71 13.22 -24.05 9.72
CA TYR A 71 13.59 -22.72 9.27
C TYR A 71 13.90 -22.70 7.77
N GLN A 72 13.41 -21.68 7.09
CA GLN A 72 13.60 -21.49 5.66
C GLN A 72 14.68 -20.42 5.41
N PRO A 73 15.31 -20.41 4.22
CA PRO A 73 16.29 -19.39 3.86
C PRO A 73 15.67 -17.97 3.91
N TYR A 74 16.44 -17.00 4.42
CA TYR A 74 16.04 -15.58 4.46
C TYR A 74 15.71 -15.01 3.09
N VAL A 75 16.37 -15.51 2.04
CA VAL A 75 16.12 -15.13 0.64
C VAL A 75 14.83 -15.73 0.06
N GLY A 76 14.13 -16.59 0.79
CA GLY A 76 12.99 -17.35 0.29
C GLY A 76 13.41 -18.55 -0.57
N ILE A 77 12.45 -19.44 -0.85
CA ILE A 77 12.69 -20.62 -1.70
C ILE A 77 12.79 -20.23 -3.18
N PRO A 78 13.54 -21.00 -4.00
CA PRO A 78 13.68 -20.73 -5.43
C PRO A 78 12.34 -20.63 -6.15
N GLU A 79 11.42 -21.54 -5.88
CA GLU A 79 10.11 -21.62 -6.53
C GLU A 79 9.30 -20.32 -6.36
N LEU A 80 9.38 -19.68 -5.18
CA LEU A 80 8.70 -18.41 -4.93
C LEU A 80 9.36 -17.28 -5.72
N ARG A 81 10.69 -17.18 -5.70
CA ARG A 81 11.42 -16.10 -6.40
C ARG A 81 11.28 -16.21 -7.92
N GLU A 82 11.31 -17.42 -8.46
CA GLU A 82 11.05 -17.70 -9.88
C GLU A 82 9.63 -17.28 -10.28
N SER A 83 8.63 -17.55 -9.43
CA SER A 83 7.25 -17.13 -9.67
C SER A 83 7.07 -15.60 -9.55
N MET A 84 7.83 -14.91 -8.69
CA MET A 84 7.88 -13.45 -8.63
C MET A 84 8.52 -12.85 -9.90
N ALA A 85 9.61 -13.47 -10.42
CA ALA A 85 10.20 -13.06 -11.69
C ALA A 85 9.22 -13.29 -12.87
N TYR A 86 8.51 -14.43 -12.86
CA TYR A 86 7.44 -14.70 -13.83
C TYR A 86 6.33 -13.65 -13.78
N PHE A 87 5.92 -13.19 -12.59
CA PHE A 87 4.94 -12.12 -12.43
C PHE A 87 5.40 -10.83 -13.14
N TYR A 88 6.64 -10.41 -12.95
CA TYR A 88 7.20 -9.23 -13.61
C TYR A 88 7.24 -9.38 -15.14
N GLN A 89 7.65 -10.55 -15.61
CA GLN A 89 7.67 -10.83 -17.05
C GLN A 89 6.27 -10.84 -17.65
N ARG A 90 5.30 -11.47 -16.95
CA ARG A 90 3.91 -11.60 -17.41
C ARG A 90 3.19 -10.26 -17.49
N TRP A 91 3.30 -9.43 -16.45
CA TRP A 91 2.47 -8.23 -16.32
C TRP A 91 3.15 -6.97 -16.82
N TYR A 92 4.47 -6.91 -16.75
CA TYR A 92 5.23 -5.70 -17.09
C TYR A 92 6.25 -5.91 -18.21
N GLY A 93 6.47 -7.14 -18.68
CA GLY A 93 7.52 -7.43 -19.66
C GLY A 93 8.95 -7.23 -19.13
N VAL A 94 9.11 -7.17 -17.79
CA VAL A 94 10.40 -6.93 -17.14
C VAL A 94 11.06 -8.27 -16.80
N THR A 95 12.31 -8.45 -17.23
CA THR A 95 13.13 -9.62 -16.87
C THR A 95 13.93 -9.33 -15.60
N LEU A 96 13.78 -10.18 -14.59
CA LEU A 96 14.52 -10.14 -13.33
C LEU A 96 15.26 -11.46 -13.10
N ASP A 97 16.48 -11.40 -12.56
CA ASP A 97 17.16 -12.58 -12.05
C ASP A 97 16.54 -12.97 -10.68
N PRO A 98 15.85 -14.13 -10.58
CA PRO A 98 15.22 -14.54 -9.34
C PRO A 98 16.22 -14.82 -8.21
N LYS A 99 17.51 -15.00 -8.52
CA LYS A 99 18.54 -15.31 -7.53
C LYS A 99 19.08 -14.07 -6.84
N THR A 100 19.14 -12.94 -7.55
CA THR A 100 19.87 -11.75 -7.10
C THR A 100 19.05 -10.46 -7.08
N GLU A 101 17.95 -10.36 -7.83
CA GLU A 101 17.21 -9.12 -8.03
C GLU A 101 15.83 -9.12 -7.32
N ILE A 102 15.50 -10.16 -6.56
CA ILE A 102 14.23 -10.33 -5.85
C ILE A 102 14.46 -10.73 -4.39
N GLN A 103 13.77 -10.04 -3.46
CA GLN A 103 13.75 -10.38 -2.04
C GLN A 103 12.31 -10.51 -1.56
N PRO A 104 11.84 -11.74 -1.24
CA PRO A 104 10.55 -11.97 -0.57
C PRO A 104 10.49 -11.33 0.83
N LEU A 105 9.29 -10.86 1.21
CA LEU A 105 8.99 -10.13 2.44
C LEU A 105 7.77 -10.71 3.15
N LEU A 106 7.69 -10.53 4.47
CA LEU A 106 6.48 -10.80 5.28
C LEU A 106 5.42 -9.67 5.08
N GLY A 107 5.08 -9.42 3.81
CA GLY A 107 4.29 -8.29 3.31
C GLY A 107 5.14 -7.06 3.04
N SER A 108 4.70 -6.20 2.09
CA SER A 108 5.46 -5.02 1.66
C SER A 108 5.73 -4.01 2.78
N LYS A 109 4.85 -3.92 3.78
CA LYS A 109 5.03 -2.99 4.92
C LYS A 109 6.32 -3.23 5.70
N GLU A 110 6.73 -4.50 5.87
CA GLU A 110 8.01 -4.86 6.48
C GLU A 110 9.19 -4.34 5.64
N GLY A 111 9.06 -4.40 4.32
CA GLY A 111 10.07 -3.89 3.41
C GLY A 111 10.36 -2.40 3.56
N ILE A 112 9.36 -1.60 3.96
CA ILE A 112 9.57 -0.17 4.26
C ILE A 112 10.59 -0.02 5.38
N LEU A 113 10.49 -0.84 6.45
CA LEU A 113 11.45 -0.87 7.54
C LEU A 113 12.85 -1.26 7.04
N HIS A 114 12.93 -2.36 6.30
CA HIS A 114 14.22 -2.88 5.83
C HIS A 114 14.94 -1.92 4.87
N VAL A 115 14.21 -1.33 3.92
CA VAL A 115 14.77 -0.34 2.99
C VAL A 115 15.21 0.92 3.74
N THR A 116 14.37 1.44 4.64
CA THR A 116 14.75 2.62 5.42
C THR A 116 16.02 2.36 6.25
N LEU A 117 16.10 1.20 6.93
CA LEU A 117 17.31 0.81 7.69
C LEU A 117 18.55 0.60 6.82
N ALA A 118 18.38 0.16 5.58
CA ALA A 118 19.51 -0.13 4.69
C ALA A 118 20.11 1.15 4.06
N PHE A 119 19.31 2.20 3.88
CA PHE A 119 19.70 3.39 3.11
C PHE A 119 19.73 4.70 3.89
N VAL A 120 19.10 4.75 5.09
CA VAL A 120 18.91 6.01 5.84
C VAL A 120 19.56 5.92 7.22
N ASN A 121 20.44 6.85 7.52
CA ASN A 121 20.97 7.05 8.88
C ASN A 121 20.08 8.03 9.67
N PRO A 122 20.15 8.01 11.01
CA PRO A 122 19.55 9.08 11.82
C PRO A 122 20.07 10.47 11.36
N GLY A 123 19.15 11.40 11.09
CA GLY A 123 19.46 12.73 10.58
C GLY A 123 19.44 12.88 9.06
N ASP A 124 19.51 11.80 8.29
CA ASP A 124 19.30 11.85 6.84
C ASP A 124 17.84 12.25 6.52
N LYS A 125 17.62 12.80 5.32
CA LYS A 125 16.32 13.27 4.87
C LYS A 125 15.64 12.23 3.95
N VAL A 126 14.29 12.17 4.03
CA VAL A 126 13.45 11.29 3.21
C VAL A 126 12.31 12.09 2.60
N LEU A 127 12.16 12.04 1.28
CA LEU A 127 11.03 12.60 0.55
C LEU A 127 9.81 11.69 0.66
N VAL A 128 8.66 12.25 1.08
CA VAL A 128 7.41 11.51 1.29
C VAL A 128 6.25 12.24 0.61
N PRO A 129 5.37 11.53 -0.15
CA PRO A 129 4.25 12.17 -0.84
C PRO A 129 3.18 12.69 0.11
N ASN A 130 2.56 13.81 -0.24
CA ASN A 130 1.42 14.41 0.43
C ASN A 130 0.29 14.68 -0.60
N PRO A 131 -0.80 13.88 -0.63
CA PRO A 131 -1.11 12.78 0.28
C PRO A 131 -0.28 11.51 0.00
N GLY A 132 -0.12 10.63 1.01
CA GLY A 132 0.62 9.40 0.87
C GLY A 132 0.32 8.37 1.95
N TYR A 133 0.92 7.19 1.85
CA TYR A 133 0.76 6.16 2.86
C TYR A 133 1.47 6.55 4.16
N PRO A 134 0.75 6.69 5.29
CA PRO A 134 1.33 7.24 6.53
C PRO A 134 2.52 6.45 7.09
N THR A 135 2.67 5.18 6.70
CA THR A 135 3.77 4.34 7.16
C THR A 135 5.14 4.85 6.67
N TYR A 136 5.21 5.49 5.49
CA TYR A 136 6.48 6.06 5.01
C TYR A 136 7.00 7.12 5.98
N THR A 137 6.11 8.01 6.43
CA THR A 137 6.45 9.04 7.44
C THR A 137 6.76 8.43 8.80
N SER A 138 5.88 7.56 9.33
CA SER A 138 5.99 7.08 10.70
C SER A 138 7.23 6.20 10.92
N LEU A 139 7.53 5.27 10.01
CA LEU A 139 8.72 4.43 10.12
C LEU A 139 10.01 5.24 9.94
N SER A 140 10.06 6.16 8.97
CA SER A 140 11.23 7.02 8.78
C SER A 140 11.51 7.87 10.02
N LYS A 141 10.48 8.44 10.67
CA LYS A 141 10.63 9.17 11.94
C LYS A 141 11.13 8.28 13.09
N ILE A 142 10.58 7.08 13.25
CA ILE A 142 11.04 6.11 14.27
C ILE A 142 12.53 5.81 14.12
N LEU A 143 13.01 5.77 12.87
CA LEU A 143 14.42 5.50 12.55
C LEU A 143 15.30 6.76 12.60
N GLY A 144 14.74 7.91 12.97
CA GLY A 144 15.47 9.15 13.16
C GLY A 144 15.68 9.98 11.90
N ALA A 145 15.00 9.66 10.81
CA ALA A 145 15.06 10.45 9.58
C ALA A 145 14.25 11.76 9.69
N GLN A 146 14.68 12.77 8.96
CA GLN A 146 13.95 14.01 8.74
C GLN A 146 13.02 13.84 7.53
N ILE A 147 11.74 14.20 7.70
CA ILE A 147 10.73 14.08 6.64
C ILE A 147 10.64 15.38 5.87
N ILE A 148 10.74 15.30 4.55
CA ILE A 148 10.42 16.37 3.62
C ILE A 148 9.21 15.91 2.80
N ASN A 149 8.08 16.60 2.97
CA ASN A 149 6.91 16.32 2.13
C ASN A 149 7.07 16.97 0.76
N TYR A 150 6.65 16.25 -0.27
CA TYR A 150 6.40 16.85 -1.59
C TYR A 150 4.92 16.70 -1.95
N ASP A 151 4.37 17.71 -2.57
CA ASP A 151 2.94 17.79 -2.80
C ASP A 151 2.52 17.03 -4.06
N LEU A 152 1.44 16.28 -3.92
CA LEU A 152 0.66 15.73 -5.02
C LEU A 152 -0.66 16.50 -5.07
N GLN A 153 -1.05 16.99 -6.24
CA GLN A 153 -2.23 17.83 -6.44
C GLN A 153 -3.07 17.34 -7.62
N GLU A 154 -4.38 17.54 -7.52
CA GLU A 154 -5.35 17.13 -8.53
C GLU A 154 -5.07 17.75 -9.90
N ASN A 155 -4.70 19.04 -9.93
CA ASN A 155 -4.36 19.78 -11.16
C ASN A 155 -3.09 19.26 -11.87
N ASN A 156 -2.27 18.45 -11.19
CA ASN A 156 -1.11 17.75 -11.76
C ASN A 156 -1.32 16.21 -11.76
N ASN A 157 -2.57 15.76 -11.87
CA ASN A 157 -2.93 14.34 -11.88
C ASN A 157 -2.30 13.53 -10.73
N TRP A 158 -2.14 14.15 -9.57
CA TRP A 158 -1.51 13.55 -8.38
C TRP A 158 -0.09 13.01 -8.64
N GLN A 159 0.65 13.65 -9.55
CA GLN A 159 2.05 13.37 -9.82
C GLN A 159 2.95 14.38 -9.11
N PRO A 160 4.22 14.01 -8.79
CA PRO A 160 5.20 14.97 -8.29
C PRO A 160 5.39 16.13 -9.25
N ASP A 161 5.46 17.34 -8.71
CA ASP A 161 5.91 18.52 -9.46
C ASP A 161 7.45 18.53 -9.43
N PHE A 162 8.07 18.12 -10.53
CA PHE A 162 9.54 18.05 -10.61
C PHE A 162 10.19 19.42 -10.59
N ASP A 163 9.54 20.46 -11.10
CA ASP A 163 10.09 21.83 -11.02
C ASP A 163 10.13 22.32 -9.56
N ALA A 164 9.09 22.00 -8.79
CA ALA A 164 9.08 22.29 -7.36
C ALA A 164 10.11 21.44 -6.59
N LEU A 165 10.26 20.15 -6.93
CA LEU A 165 11.27 19.27 -6.32
C LEU A 165 12.71 19.77 -6.58
N GLU A 166 13.00 20.28 -7.78
CA GLU A 166 14.30 20.84 -8.14
C GLU A 166 14.64 22.12 -7.37
N GLN A 167 13.65 22.83 -6.83
CA GLN A 167 13.84 24.04 -6.02
C GLN A 167 14.01 23.73 -4.52
N MET A 168 13.79 22.47 -4.10
CA MET A 168 13.97 22.08 -2.70
C MET A 168 15.44 21.93 -2.33
N ASP A 169 15.76 22.12 -1.04
CA ASP A 169 17.06 21.70 -0.49
C ASP A 169 17.12 20.17 -0.36
N LEU A 170 17.71 19.54 -1.36
CA LEU A 170 17.88 18.08 -1.42
C LEU A 170 19.14 17.57 -0.70
N THR A 171 19.90 18.47 -0.04
CA THR A 171 21.10 18.07 0.71
C THR A 171 20.76 17.07 1.81
N GLY A 172 21.39 15.90 1.78
CA GLY A 172 21.16 14.83 2.76
C GLY A 172 19.91 13.97 2.49
N VAL A 173 19.18 14.20 1.40
CA VAL A 173 18.09 13.29 0.98
C VAL A 173 18.66 11.97 0.49
N LYS A 174 18.16 10.85 1.02
CA LYS A 174 18.60 9.48 0.67
C LYS A 174 17.53 8.69 -0.07
N LEU A 175 16.27 8.84 0.33
CA LEU A 175 15.14 8.12 -0.24
C LEU A 175 14.04 9.09 -0.69
N MET A 176 13.34 8.70 -1.76
CA MET A 176 12.05 9.26 -2.17
C MET A 176 11.04 8.13 -2.26
N TRP A 177 10.01 8.18 -1.43
CA TRP A 177 8.88 7.26 -1.51
C TRP A 177 7.89 7.72 -2.56
N THR A 178 7.48 6.81 -3.44
CA THR A 178 6.38 6.97 -4.38
C THR A 178 5.45 5.78 -4.29
N ASN A 179 4.22 5.93 -4.76
CA ASN A 179 3.24 4.85 -4.77
C ASN A 179 2.34 5.03 -6.00
N TYR A 180 2.57 4.22 -7.03
CA TYR A 180 1.80 4.19 -8.28
C TYR A 180 1.58 2.73 -8.71
N THR A 181 0.32 2.29 -8.94
CA THR A 181 -0.96 3.01 -8.80
C THR A 181 -1.09 3.69 -7.45
N ASN A 182 -1.46 4.96 -7.45
CA ASN A 182 -1.41 5.77 -6.23
C ASN A 182 -2.54 5.42 -5.23
N MET A 183 -2.19 5.32 -3.98
CA MET A 183 -3.10 5.31 -2.85
C MET A 183 -2.79 6.56 -1.99
N PRO A 184 -3.77 7.44 -1.74
CA PRO A 184 -5.22 7.19 -1.79
C PRO A 184 -5.91 7.58 -3.09
N THR A 185 -5.26 8.27 -4.03
CA THR A 185 -5.89 9.03 -5.10
C THR A 185 -6.39 8.19 -6.29
N GLY A 186 -5.89 6.97 -6.46
CA GLY A 186 -6.21 6.13 -7.61
C GLY A 186 -5.54 6.57 -8.92
N ALA A 187 -4.63 7.53 -8.88
CA ALA A 187 -3.91 7.98 -10.06
C ALA A 187 -3.00 6.88 -10.63
N SER A 188 -3.07 6.68 -11.94
CA SER A 188 -2.21 5.75 -12.65
C SER A 188 -0.81 6.32 -12.85
N ALA A 189 0.19 5.42 -12.90
CA ALA A 189 1.50 5.78 -13.42
C ALA A 189 1.46 5.98 -14.94
N THR A 190 2.42 6.73 -15.46
CA THR A 190 2.75 6.80 -16.90
C THR A 190 4.24 6.49 -17.09
N MET A 191 4.60 6.03 -18.29
CA MET A 191 6.02 5.82 -18.62
C MET A 191 6.83 7.11 -18.52
N GLU A 192 6.20 8.26 -18.85
CA GLU A 192 6.82 9.59 -18.70
C GLU A 192 7.12 9.93 -17.24
N LEU A 193 6.15 9.68 -16.33
CA LEU A 193 6.37 9.86 -14.90
C LEU A 193 7.54 9.00 -14.40
N TYR A 194 7.56 7.73 -14.78
CA TYR A 194 8.62 6.81 -14.36
C TYR A 194 9.99 7.22 -14.93
N GLN A 195 10.05 7.72 -16.16
CA GLN A 195 11.29 8.27 -16.72
C GLN A 195 11.78 9.48 -15.91
N LYS A 196 10.91 10.43 -15.59
CA LYS A 196 11.24 11.59 -14.75
C LYS A 196 11.73 11.18 -13.36
N LEU A 197 11.14 10.16 -12.75
CA LEU A 197 11.58 9.64 -11.45
C LEU A 197 13.00 9.03 -11.54
N VAL A 198 13.30 8.28 -12.59
CA VAL A 198 14.63 7.69 -12.79
C VAL A 198 15.67 8.79 -13.05
N ASP A 199 15.34 9.77 -13.87
CA ASP A 199 16.23 10.91 -14.16
C ASP A 199 16.52 11.72 -12.90
N PHE A 200 15.49 12.00 -12.09
CA PHE A 200 15.62 12.69 -10.81
C PHE A 200 16.49 11.88 -9.82
N ALA A 201 16.24 10.58 -9.71
CA ALA A 201 17.01 9.68 -8.86
C ALA A 201 18.51 9.73 -9.17
N ARG A 202 18.85 9.62 -10.46
CA ARG A 202 20.24 9.66 -10.95
C ARG A 202 20.88 11.03 -10.77
N LYS A 203 20.17 12.09 -11.13
CA LYS A 203 20.67 13.48 -11.02
C LYS A 203 21.06 13.84 -9.59
N HIS A 204 20.24 13.45 -8.62
CA HIS A 204 20.41 13.83 -7.21
C HIS A 204 21.03 12.74 -6.33
N ASN A 205 21.35 11.58 -6.90
CA ASN A 205 21.87 10.41 -6.15
C ASN A 205 20.91 10.01 -4.99
N ILE A 206 19.62 9.96 -5.27
CA ILE A 206 18.53 9.61 -4.36
C ILE A 206 17.96 8.26 -4.80
N VAL A 207 17.71 7.34 -3.88
CA VAL A 207 17.02 6.08 -4.19
C VAL A 207 15.51 6.34 -4.24
N VAL A 208 14.90 6.14 -5.42
CA VAL A 208 13.44 6.17 -5.55
C VAL A 208 12.85 4.81 -5.25
N VAL A 209 11.87 4.77 -4.36
CA VAL A 209 11.15 3.54 -4.00
C VAL A 209 9.69 3.66 -4.40
N ASN A 210 9.25 2.83 -5.34
CA ASN A 210 7.85 2.76 -5.78
C ASN A 210 7.13 1.58 -5.13
N ASP A 211 6.12 1.86 -4.32
CA ASP A 211 5.25 0.84 -3.72
C ASP A 211 4.06 0.58 -4.68
N ASN A 212 4.03 -0.60 -5.31
CA ASN A 212 3.14 -0.92 -6.44
C ASN A 212 2.19 -2.12 -6.16
N PRO A 213 1.43 -2.16 -5.05
CA PRO A 213 0.56 -3.28 -4.74
C PRO A 213 -0.77 -3.28 -5.48
N TYR A 214 -1.15 -2.18 -6.14
CA TYR A 214 -2.49 -1.97 -6.70
C TYR A 214 -2.53 -2.02 -8.23
N SER A 215 -1.40 -2.21 -8.90
CA SER A 215 -1.26 -2.04 -10.36
C SER A 215 -2.17 -2.92 -11.22
N LEU A 216 -2.64 -4.05 -10.69
CA LEU A 216 -3.53 -4.97 -11.43
C LEU A 216 -5.02 -4.74 -11.17
N ILE A 217 -5.42 -3.83 -10.29
CA ILE A 217 -6.81 -3.64 -9.90
C ILE A 217 -7.43 -2.49 -10.68
N LEU A 218 -8.51 -2.76 -11.42
CA LEU A 218 -9.17 -1.82 -12.33
C LEU A 218 -8.21 -1.20 -13.36
N ASN A 219 -7.15 -1.92 -13.70
CA ASN A 219 -6.12 -1.45 -14.61
C ASN A 219 -5.76 -2.53 -15.63
N GLU A 220 -6.14 -2.31 -16.86
CA GLU A 220 -5.89 -3.25 -17.98
C GLU A 220 -4.47 -3.14 -18.54
N HIS A 221 -3.77 -2.04 -18.24
CA HIS A 221 -2.42 -1.77 -18.76
C HIS A 221 -1.44 -1.46 -17.61
N PRO A 222 -1.18 -2.45 -16.73
CA PRO A 222 -0.27 -2.26 -15.60
C PRO A 222 1.15 -2.03 -16.10
N ILE A 223 1.85 -1.09 -15.46
CA ILE A 223 3.25 -0.77 -15.74
C ILE A 223 4.08 -0.80 -14.46
N SER A 224 5.39 -1.00 -14.62
CA SER A 224 6.39 -1.03 -13.55
C SER A 224 7.44 0.05 -13.77
N LEU A 225 7.92 0.66 -12.68
CA LEU A 225 9.05 1.57 -12.70
C LEU A 225 10.30 0.90 -13.31
N LEU A 226 10.45 -0.41 -13.12
CA LEU A 226 11.58 -1.18 -13.62
C LEU A 226 11.56 -1.43 -15.14
N GLN A 227 10.52 -0.97 -15.86
CA GLN A 227 10.52 -0.95 -17.33
C GLN A 227 11.42 0.16 -17.90
N ILE A 228 11.73 1.19 -17.10
CA ILE A 228 12.60 2.28 -17.54
C ILE A 228 14.06 1.79 -17.55
N GLU A 229 14.76 2.07 -18.64
CA GLU A 229 16.17 1.71 -18.79
C GLU A 229 17.00 2.34 -17.65
N GLY A 230 17.77 1.49 -16.98
CA GLY A 230 18.63 1.87 -15.85
C GLY A 230 17.86 2.18 -14.55
N ALA A 231 16.55 1.96 -14.48
CA ALA A 231 15.81 2.11 -13.23
C ALA A 231 16.39 1.23 -12.11
N LYS A 232 16.79 0.00 -12.42
CA LYS A 232 17.38 -0.91 -11.41
C LYS A 232 18.63 -0.35 -10.72
N ASP A 233 19.36 0.58 -11.36
CA ASP A 233 20.57 1.15 -10.76
C ASP A 233 20.29 2.08 -9.57
N CYS A 234 19.11 2.72 -9.55
CA CYS A 234 18.77 3.77 -8.59
C CYS A 234 17.36 3.65 -7.99
N CYS A 235 16.58 2.66 -8.41
CA CYS A 235 15.20 2.49 -7.96
C CYS A 235 14.96 1.12 -7.33
N ILE A 236 13.97 1.08 -6.45
CA ILE A 236 13.44 -0.12 -5.80
C ILE A 236 11.94 -0.17 -6.08
N GLU A 237 11.40 -1.32 -6.46
CA GLU A 237 9.96 -1.49 -6.55
C GLU A 237 9.47 -2.56 -5.58
N PHE A 238 8.38 -2.22 -4.86
CA PHE A 238 7.65 -3.15 -4.00
C PHE A 238 6.43 -3.69 -4.71
N ASN A 239 6.12 -4.94 -4.43
CA ASN A 239 4.86 -5.54 -4.80
C ASN A 239 4.29 -6.38 -3.65
N SER A 240 3.00 -6.73 -3.73
CA SER A 240 2.33 -7.46 -2.67
C SER A 240 1.21 -8.34 -3.20
N MET A 241 1.11 -9.55 -2.67
CA MET A 241 -0.02 -10.45 -2.93
C MET A 241 -1.28 -10.08 -2.14
N SER A 242 -1.16 -9.12 -1.21
CA SER A 242 -2.28 -8.72 -0.33
C SER A 242 -3.48 -8.18 -1.09
N LYS A 243 -3.29 -7.65 -2.31
CA LYS A 243 -4.33 -6.96 -3.08
C LYS A 243 -4.80 -7.81 -4.26
N SER A 244 -3.99 -7.90 -5.31
CA SER A 244 -4.34 -8.57 -6.56
C SER A 244 -4.50 -10.10 -6.45
N GLN A 245 -4.04 -10.72 -5.36
CA GLN A 245 -4.17 -12.16 -5.11
C GLN A 245 -5.12 -12.50 -3.94
N ASN A 246 -5.81 -11.51 -3.37
CA ASN A 246 -6.70 -11.67 -2.22
C ASN A 246 -6.03 -12.34 -1.00
N MET A 247 -4.76 -12.00 -0.73
CA MET A 247 -3.94 -12.64 0.32
C MET A 247 -3.48 -11.65 1.41
N PRO A 248 -4.32 -10.72 1.93
CA PRO A 248 -3.85 -9.73 2.89
C PRO A 248 -3.38 -10.34 4.21
N GLY A 249 -4.02 -11.39 4.69
CA GLY A 249 -3.68 -12.10 5.93
C GLY A 249 -2.47 -13.03 5.80
N TRP A 250 -2.07 -13.38 4.58
CA TRP A 250 -0.98 -14.32 4.32
C TRP A 250 0.41 -13.70 4.46
N ARG A 251 0.49 -12.38 4.41
CA ARG A 251 1.72 -11.61 4.60
C ARG A 251 2.82 -11.97 3.60
N VAL A 252 2.51 -11.92 2.30
CA VAL A 252 3.48 -12.12 1.22
C VAL A 252 3.61 -10.84 0.38
N GLY A 253 4.82 -10.33 0.29
CA GLY A 253 5.23 -9.24 -0.58
C GLY A 253 6.66 -9.46 -1.04
N TRP A 254 7.20 -8.56 -1.83
CA TRP A 254 8.61 -8.62 -2.25
C TRP A 254 9.13 -7.28 -2.72
N ILE A 255 10.45 -7.20 -2.79
CA ILE A 255 11.23 -6.11 -3.37
C ILE A 255 11.89 -6.61 -4.63
N SER A 256 11.91 -5.77 -5.66
CA SER A 256 12.66 -5.98 -6.91
C SER A 256 13.57 -4.78 -7.17
N THR A 257 14.86 -5.04 -7.42
CA THR A 257 15.90 -4.03 -7.71
C THR A 257 17.19 -4.73 -8.14
N ASN A 258 18.32 -4.01 -8.20
CA ASN A 258 19.62 -4.62 -8.49
C ASN A 258 20.16 -5.50 -7.35
N ALA A 259 21.09 -6.37 -7.70
CA ALA A 259 21.69 -7.33 -6.78
C ALA A 259 22.38 -6.68 -5.56
N GLN A 260 23.00 -5.52 -5.74
CA GLN A 260 23.73 -4.84 -4.66
C GLN A 260 22.76 -4.30 -3.60
N PHE A 261 21.63 -3.70 -4.02
CA PHE A 261 20.61 -3.20 -3.12
C PHE A 261 19.92 -4.35 -2.38
N ILE A 262 19.63 -5.46 -3.09
CA ILE A 262 19.10 -6.68 -2.45
C ILE A 262 20.06 -7.18 -1.35
N GLN A 263 21.36 -7.21 -1.58
CA GLN A 263 22.33 -7.64 -0.57
C GLN A 263 22.33 -6.73 0.68
N TRP A 264 22.21 -5.41 0.51
CA TRP A 264 22.14 -4.48 1.65
C TRP A 264 20.86 -4.65 2.45
N ILE A 265 19.74 -4.78 1.75
CA ILE A 265 18.42 -5.02 2.37
C ILE A 265 18.40 -6.38 3.09
N LEU A 266 18.99 -7.41 2.50
CA LEU A 266 19.09 -8.75 3.10
C LEU A 266 19.92 -8.76 4.38
N LYS A 267 20.97 -7.93 4.47
CA LYS A 267 21.74 -7.76 5.72
C LYS A 267 20.84 -7.27 6.87
N VAL A 268 19.93 -6.34 6.59
CA VAL A 268 18.95 -5.89 7.58
C VAL A 268 17.97 -7.00 7.89
N LYS A 269 17.31 -7.54 6.86
CA LYS A 269 16.26 -8.55 7.00
C LYS A 269 16.73 -9.76 7.81
N SER A 270 17.89 -10.31 7.53
CA SER A 270 18.43 -11.49 8.21
C SER A 270 18.73 -11.29 9.70
N ASN A 271 18.74 -10.03 10.18
CA ASN A 271 18.88 -9.69 11.60
C ASN A 271 17.55 -9.32 12.27
N VAL A 272 16.46 -9.22 11.50
CA VAL A 272 15.13 -8.82 11.99
C VAL A 272 14.15 -10.00 12.01
N ASP A 273 14.19 -10.83 10.99
CA ASP A 273 13.26 -11.96 10.83
C ASP A 273 13.95 -13.22 10.27
N SER A 274 13.14 -14.26 10.06
CA SER A 274 13.53 -15.51 9.41
C SER A 274 12.74 -15.73 8.13
N GLY A 275 13.09 -16.76 7.34
CA GLY A 275 12.36 -17.13 6.13
C GLY A 275 10.92 -17.56 6.42
N MET A 276 10.00 -17.25 5.51
CA MET A 276 8.59 -17.64 5.60
C MET A 276 8.39 -19.16 5.63
N PHE A 277 7.32 -19.60 6.26
CA PHE A 277 6.89 -21.00 6.24
C PHE A 277 6.84 -21.56 4.82
N ARG A 278 7.47 -22.76 4.60
CA ARG A 278 7.66 -23.30 3.25
C ARG A 278 6.34 -23.53 2.50
N ALA A 279 5.33 -24.09 3.17
CA ALA A 279 4.04 -24.35 2.54
C ALA A 279 3.35 -23.07 2.09
N LEU A 280 3.49 -21.98 2.86
CA LEU A 280 3.01 -20.65 2.47
C LEU A 280 3.72 -20.16 1.20
N GLN A 281 5.04 -20.33 1.12
CA GLN A 281 5.82 -19.89 -0.04
C GLN A 281 5.41 -20.66 -1.31
N LEU A 282 5.18 -21.97 -1.21
CA LEU A 282 4.72 -22.80 -2.35
C LEU A 282 3.31 -22.42 -2.80
N ALA A 283 2.42 -22.15 -1.86
CA ALA A 283 1.06 -21.67 -2.19
C ALA A 283 1.09 -20.28 -2.82
N ALA A 284 1.94 -19.39 -2.33
CA ALA A 284 2.15 -18.07 -2.94
C ALA A 284 2.72 -18.18 -4.35
N ALA A 285 3.68 -19.09 -4.57
CA ALA A 285 4.20 -19.38 -5.91
C ALA A 285 3.08 -19.81 -6.87
N GLN A 286 2.17 -20.71 -6.43
CA GLN A 286 1.01 -21.13 -7.22
C GLN A 286 0.10 -19.94 -7.59
N ALA A 287 -0.15 -19.00 -6.67
CA ALA A 287 -1.04 -17.88 -6.92
C ALA A 287 -0.58 -16.97 -8.08
N PHE A 288 0.72 -16.87 -8.38
CA PHE A 288 1.23 -16.15 -9.53
C PHE A 288 0.85 -16.79 -10.88
N HIS A 289 0.43 -18.06 -10.87
CA HIS A 289 -0.01 -18.82 -12.04
C HIS A 289 -1.54 -18.88 -12.21
N ASN A 290 -2.29 -18.13 -11.42
CA ASN A 290 -3.73 -17.96 -11.62
C ASN A 290 -4.01 -17.51 -13.07
N SER A 291 -5.11 -18.00 -13.66
CA SER A 291 -5.45 -17.74 -15.06
C SER A 291 -5.77 -16.26 -15.32
N ASN A 292 -5.76 -15.85 -16.60
CA ASN A 292 -6.18 -14.51 -16.98
C ASN A 292 -7.67 -14.26 -16.66
N GLU A 293 -8.52 -15.30 -16.77
CA GLU A 293 -9.94 -15.24 -16.41
C GLU A 293 -10.08 -14.95 -14.91
N TRP A 294 -9.33 -15.64 -14.04
CA TRP A 294 -9.34 -15.37 -12.61
C TRP A 294 -8.96 -13.91 -12.31
N HIS A 295 -7.89 -13.41 -12.96
CA HIS A 295 -7.47 -12.02 -12.80
C HIS A 295 -8.53 -11.03 -13.26
N ARG A 296 -9.14 -11.26 -14.43
CA ARG A 296 -10.21 -10.42 -14.94
C ARG A 296 -11.41 -10.41 -13.99
N ASP A 297 -11.83 -11.56 -13.50
CA ASP A 297 -13.02 -11.70 -12.66
C ASP A 297 -12.81 -11.00 -11.30
N TYR A 298 -11.65 -11.22 -10.66
CA TYR A 298 -11.39 -10.72 -9.30
C TYR A 298 -10.70 -9.35 -9.21
N ASN A 299 -9.99 -8.92 -10.24
CA ASN A 299 -9.29 -7.63 -10.21
C ASN A 299 -9.95 -6.55 -11.10
N ILE A 300 -10.72 -6.93 -12.09
CA ILE A 300 -11.39 -5.99 -12.99
C ILE A 300 -12.90 -6.02 -12.76
N THR A 301 -13.57 -7.12 -13.09
CA THR A 301 -15.05 -7.20 -13.10
C THR A 301 -15.66 -6.96 -11.72
N LEU A 302 -15.16 -7.66 -10.70
CA LEU A 302 -15.65 -7.49 -9.32
C LEU A 302 -15.51 -6.04 -8.85
N TYR A 303 -14.32 -5.46 -9.00
CA TYR A 303 -14.07 -4.10 -8.55
C TYR A 303 -14.79 -3.06 -9.41
N ALA A 304 -15.03 -3.29 -10.71
CA ALA A 304 -15.82 -2.41 -11.56
C ALA A 304 -17.29 -2.32 -11.09
N ASN A 305 -17.91 -3.45 -10.73
CA ASN A 305 -19.25 -3.49 -10.18
C ASN A 305 -19.35 -2.69 -8.85
N ARG A 306 -18.41 -2.92 -7.96
CA ARG A 306 -18.33 -2.23 -6.66
C ARG A 306 -18.07 -0.75 -6.80
N ARG A 307 -17.23 -0.39 -7.75
CA ARG A 307 -16.93 1.00 -8.07
C ARG A 307 -18.15 1.74 -8.55
N ALA A 308 -18.98 1.16 -9.40
CA ALA A 308 -20.22 1.79 -9.85
C ALA A 308 -21.14 2.18 -8.68
N ILE A 309 -21.25 1.32 -7.65
CA ILE A 309 -22.03 1.62 -6.44
C ILE A 309 -21.34 2.73 -5.62
N ALA A 310 -20.00 2.68 -5.46
CA ALA A 310 -19.26 3.68 -4.72
C ALA A 310 -19.30 5.07 -5.39
N GLU A 311 -19.35 5.14 -6.72
CA GLU A 311 -19.55 6.37 -7.49
C GLU A 311 -20.91 6.98 -7.23
N GLU A 312 -21.96 6.17 -7.12
CA GLU A 312 -23.30 6.66 -6.72
C GLU A 312 -23.29 7.19 -5.27
N ILE A 313 -22.57 6.54 -4.34
CA ILE A 313 -22.37 7.06 -2.99
C ILE A 313 -21.72 8.46 -3.04
N MET A 314 -20.63 8.62 -3.82
CA MET A 314 -19.96 9.92 -3.98
C MET A 314 -20.91 10.99 -4.53
N LYS A 315 -21.69 10.66 -5.56
CA LYS A 315 -22.69 11.60 -6.16
C LYS A 315 -23.75 12.03 -5.15
N VAL A 316 -24.29 11.10 -4.36
CA VAL A 316 -25.28 11.40 -3.32
C VAL A 316 -24.73 12.37 -2.27
N MET A 317 -23.47 12.21 -1.89
CA MET A 317 -22.77 13.13 -0.97
C MET A 317 -22.35 14.45 -1.62
N GLY A 318 -22.62 14.66 -2.91
CA GLY A 318 -22.19 15.85 -3.67
C GLY A 318 -20.68 15.89 -3.96
N CYS A 319 -19.97 14.78 -3.80
CA CYS A 319 -18.54 14.69 -4.07
C CYS A 319 -18.23 14.54 -5.56
N THR A 320 -17.16 15.15 -6.03
CA THR A 320 -16.63 14.99 -7.39
C THR A 320 -15.41 14.05 -7.37
N PHE A 321 -15.20 13.31 -8.45
CA PHE A 321 -14.08 12.38 -8.58
C PHE A 321 -13.68 12.22 -10.05
N ASP A 322 -12.43 11.85 -10.27
CA ASP A 322 -11.91 11.49 -11.59
C ASP A 322 -12.36 10.06 -11.96
N PRO A 323 -13.09 9.86 -13.08
CA PRO A 323 -13.54 8.54 -13.51
C PRO A 323 -12.39 7.64 -13.99
N SER A 324 -11.20 8.16 -14.27
CA SER A 324 -10.04 7.40 -14.73
C SER A 324 -9.24 6.75 -13.60
N GLN A 325 -9.59 6.97 -12.34
CA GLN A 325 -8.93 6.35 -11.19
C GLN A 325 -8.92 4.82 -11.32
N VAL A 326 -7.85 4.20 -10.85
CA VAL A 326 -7.67 2.73 -10.80
C VAL A 326 -7.35 2.28 -9.36
N GLY A 327 -7.17 0.99 -9.15
CA GLY A 327 -6.94 0.45 -7.80
C GLY A 327 -8.24 0.17 -7.06
N MET A 328 -8.13 -0.10 -5.75
CA MET A 328 -9.26 -0.57 -4.93
C MET A 328 -9.92 0.52 -4.07
N PHE A 329 -9.70 1.77 -4.41
CA PHE A 329 -10.24 2.92 -3.69
C PHE A 329 -10.85 3.91 -4.68
N LEU A 330 -11.91 4.59 -4.23
CA LEU A 330 -12.43 5.77 -4.90
C LEU A 330 -12.11 6.99 -4.05
N TRP A 331 -11.46 7.98 -4.64
CA TRP A 331 -11.05 9.24 -4.02
C TRP A 331 -11.89 10.36 -4.59
N GLY A 332 -12.62 11.08 -3.74
CA GLY A 332 -13.52 12.14 -4.15
C GLY A 332 -13.34 13.42 -3.36
N ARG A 333 -13.42 14.55 -4.05
CA ARG A 333 -13.41 15.89 -3.47
C ARG A 333 -14.80 16.22 -2.91
N ILE A 334 -14.85 16.64 -1.66
CA ILE A 334 -16.10 17.06 -1.00
C ILE A 334 -16.61 18.37 -1.62
N PRO A 335 -17.95 18.63 -1.60
CA PRO A 335 -18.53 19.85 -2.13
C PRO A 335 -18.05 21.09 -1.37
N ASP A 336 -18.01 22.24 -2.05
CA ASP A 336 -17.55 23.50 -1.44
C ASP A 336 -18.48 24.00 -0.33
N SER A 337 -19.73 23.55 -0.32
CA SER A 337 -20.70 23.79 0.76
C SER A 337 -20.37 23.06 2.06
N CYS A 338 -19.50 22.06 2.03
CA CYS A 338 -19.01 21.35 3.21
C CYS A 338 -17.72 22.01 3.72
N GLU A 339 -17.72 22.48 4.96
CA GLU A 339 -16.60 23.24 5.52
C GLU A 339 -15.33 22.40 5.62
N ASN A 340 -15.45 21.18 6.16
CA ASN A 340 -14.32 20.27 6.29
C ASN A 340 -14.76 18.81 6.06
N VAL A 341 -13.79 17.95 5.76
CA VAL A 341 -14.04 16.54 5.44
C VAL A 341 -14.42 15.73 6.69
N GLU A 342 -13.99 16.13 7.87
CA GLU A 342 -14.26 15.41 9.11
C GLU A 342 -15.77 15.48 9.42
N ASP A 343 -16.39 16.65 9.32
CA ASP A 343 -17.84 16.81 9.54
C ASP A 343 -18.66 15.91 8.60
N LEU A 344 -18.26 15.83 7.33
CA LEU A 344 -18.93 14.94 6.38
C LEU A 344 -18.79 13.46 6.77
N THR A 345 -17.57 13.02 7.12
CA THR A 345 -17.34 11.62 7.47
C THR A 345 -17.96 11.24 8.81
N GLU A 346 -18.00 12.15 9.79
CA GLU A 346 -18.70 11.96 11.07
C GLU A 346 -20.21 11.90 10.87
N LYS A 347 -20.79 12.78 10.04
CA LYS A 347 -22.21 12.71 9.68
C LYS A 347 -22.56 11.35 9.08
N VAL A 348 -21.79 10.88 8.12
CA VAL A 348 -22.01 9.58 7.47
C VAL A 348 -21.86 8.43 8.48
N LEU A 349 -20.88 8.49 9.39
CA LEU A 349 -20.67 7.47 10.41
C LEU A 349 -21.85 7.44 11.42
N HIS A 350 -22.24 8.59 11.94
CA HIS A 350 -23.20 8.63 13.06
C HIS A 350 -24.66 8.60 12.60
N GLU A 351 -25.01 9.13 11.42
CA GLU A 351 -26.39 9.15 10.93
C GLU A 351 -26.67 7.93 10.02
N ALA A 352 -25.81 7.65 9.04
CA ALA A 352 -25.99 6.51 8.12
C ALA A 352 -25.39 5.19 8.63
N LYS A 353 -24.60 5.20 9.72
CA LYS A 353 -23.86 4.02 10.20
C LYS A 353 -22.96 3.42 9.11
N VAL A 354 -22.27 4.28 8.39
CA VAL A 354 -21.28 3.91 7.35
C VAL A 354 -19.98 4.60 7.65
N PHE A 355 -18.90 3.84 7.78
CA PHE A 355 -17.55 4.38 7.96
C PHE A 355 -16.85 4.55 6.62
N ILE A 356 -16.56 5.79 6.24
CA ILE A 356 -15.70 6.18 5.11
C ILE A 356 -14.47 6.92 5.64
N THR A 357 -13.42 7.03 4.84
CA THR A 357 -12.13 7.56 5.31
C THR A 357 -11.97 9.03 4.95
N PRO A 358 -11.74 9.94 5.93
CA PRO A 358 -11.36 11.32 5.64
C PRO A 358 -9.95 11.38 5.06
N GLY A 359 -9.75 12.23 4.05
CA GLY A 359 -8.50 12.26 3.29
C GLY A 359 -7.31 12.86 4.05
N PHE A 360 -7.55 13.69 5.08
CA PHE A 360 -6.47 14.29 5.87
C PHE A 360 -5.55 13.26 6.56
N ILE A 361 -6.01 12.04 6.75
CA ILE A 361 -5.18 10.98 7.33
C ILE A 361 -4.01 10.58 6.43
N PHE A 362 -4.06 10.93 5.16
CA PHE A 362 -3.00 10.68 4.19
C PHE A 362 -2.08 11.89 4.01
N GLY A 363 -2.42 13.03 4.60
CA GLY A 363 -1.68 14.28 4.51
C GLY A 363 -2.59 15.49 4.28
N SER A 364 -2.04 16.69 4.43
CA SER A 364 -2.80 17.94 4.38
C SER A 364 -3.49 18.19 3.03
N ASN A 365 -2.92 17.73 1.91
CA ASN A 365 -3.55 17.85 0.59
C ASN A 365 -4.78 16.94 0.43
N GLY A 366 -5.04 16.06 1.41
CA GLY A 366 -6.26 15.29 1.54
C GLY A 366 -7.42 15.97 2.29
N ASN A 367 -7.22 17.18 2.84
CA ASN A 367 -8.21 17.85 3.70
C ASN A 367 -9.59 18.11 3.05
N ARG A 368 -9.65 18.15 1.71
CA ARG A 368 -10.88 18.33 0.95
C ARG A 368 -11.38 17.04 0.29
N TYR A 369 -10.92 15.88 0.72
CA TYR A 369 -11.22 14.62 0.04
C TYR A 369 -11.70 13.54 1.01
N VAL A 370 -12.50 12.62 0.48
CA VAL A 370 -12.89 11.36 1.13
C VAL A 370 -12.38 10.18 0.31
N ARG A 371 -12.12 9.06 0.97
CA ARG A 371 -11.77 7.79 0.32
C ARG A 371 -12.78 6.72 0.66
N ILE A 372 -13.34 6.05 -0.35
CA ILE A 372 -14.18 4.86 -0.22
C ILE A 372 -13.37 3.64 -0.67
N SER A 373 -13.37 2.59 0.15
CA SER A 373 -12.79 1.28 -0.19
C SER A 373 -13.81 0.44 -0.96
N LEU A 374 -13.35 -0.22 -2.01
CA LEU A 374 -14.13 -1.15 -2.83
C LEU A 374 -14.04 -2.61 -2.31
N CYS A 375 -13.59 -2.80 -1.06
CA CYS A 375 -13.34 -4.13 -0.49
C CYS A 375 -14.54 -4.72 0.27
N ALA A 376 -15.66 -4.01 0.35
CA ALA A 376 -16.89 -4.55 0.93
C ALA A 376 -17.70 -5.33 -0.12
N LYS A 377 -18.52 -6.28 0.32
CA LYS A 377 -19.42 -7.03 -0.56
C LYS A 377 -20.41 -6.11 -1.24
N ASP A 378 -20.88 -6.51 -2.42
CA ASP A 378 -21.82 -5.73 -3.24
C ASP A 378 -23.09 -5.37 -2.46
N GLU A 379 -23.63 -6.32 -1.65
CA GLU A 379 -24.81 -6.10 -0.82
C GLU A 379 -24.55 -5.05 0.28
N GLN A 380 -23.34 -5.04 0.86
CA GLN A 380 -22.95 -4.06 1.87
C GLN A 380 -22.76 -2.66 1.26
N LEU A 381 -22.18 -2.57 0.07
CA LEU A 381 -22.06 -1.31 -0.66
C LEU A 381 -23.44 -0.76 -1.04
N GLN A 382 -24.36 -1.63 -1.51
CA GLN A 382 -25.72 -1.21 -1.86
C GLN A 382 -26.51 -0.76 -0.62
N GLU A 383 -26.38 -1.45 0.51
CA GLU A 383 -26.97 -1.04 1.77
C GLU A 383 -26.40 0.29 2.28
N ALA A 384 -25.08 0.48 2.18
CA ALA A 384 -24.45 1.76 2.50
C ALA A 384 -24.99 2.90 1.64
N LEU A 385 -25.15 2.68 0.33
CA LEU A 385 -25.78 3.65 -0.58
C LEU A 385 -27.20 4.02 -0.13
N ASN A 386 -28.01 3.02 0.22
CA ASN A 386 -29.39 3.25 0.68
C ASN A 386 -29.43 4.09 1.96
N ARG A 387 -28.56 3.78 2.94
CA ARG A 387 -28.48 4.53 4.20
C ARG A 387 -27.99 5.97 3.99
N ILE A 388 -27.00 6.15 3.12
CA ILE A 388 -26.48 7.49 2.79
C ILE A 388 -27.55 8.32 2.06
N LYS A 389 -28.29 7.75 1.10
CA LYS A 389 -29.45 8.43 0.46
C LYS A 389 -30.51 8.89 1.45
N ALA A 390 -30.65 8.26 2.58
CA ALA A 390 -31.66 8.63 3.58
C ALA A 390 -31.30 9.87 4.41
N ILE A 391 -30.02 10.29 4.37
CA ILE A 391 -29.51 11.42 5.18
C ILE A 391 -29.04 12.62 4.34
N PHE A 392 -28.96 12.48 3.00
CA PHE A 392 -28.62 13.53 2.05
C PHE A 392 -29.80 13.84 1.11
#